data_02c4668c2a7cbb1ba53d73afc36eb513
#
_entry.id   02c4668c2a7cbb1ba53d73afc36eb513
#
_cell.length_a   1.000
_cell.length_b   1.000
_cell.length_c   1.000
_cell.angle_alpha   90.00
_cell.angle_beta   90.00
_cell.angle_gamma   90.00
#
_symmetry.space_group_name_H-M   'P 1'
#
loop_
_entity.id
_entity.type
_entity.pdbx_description
1 polymer ?
#
loop_
_entity_poly.entity_id
_entity_poly.type
_entity_poly.pdbx_seq_one_letter_code
_entity_poly.pdbx_strand_id
1 'polypeptide(L)'
;ELLLDGNSKQNLATFCQTYQAQSAMELMSLGVDKNLIDKDEYPQTAELESRCVSMMADLWNAPGAAVGCSTIGSSEAAMLGGMAAKWRWRKRREAAGLSTDKPNMVCGSVQICWKKFARYWDIEMRELEMLTGELCVSPERVLEAVDENTIFVVPTLGVTYHGLYEDIESISKALDGLQARTGLDVPIHVDAASGGFLAPFCAPDLPLWDFRLERVKSINASGHKFGLAPLGVGWVLWRSQEDLPDELVFHVTYCLLYTSDAADELR
;
A
#
# COMPACT_ATOMS: atom_id res chain seq x y z
N GLU A 1 24.17 24.60 -10.43
CA GLU A 1 23.22 24.70 -9.30
C GLU A 1 22.89 23.30 -8.74
N LEU A 2 22.44 22.34 -9.54
CA LEU A 2 22.09 20.98 -9.10
C LEU A 2 23.25 20.21 -8.43
N LEU A 3 24.50 20.59 -8.65
CA LEU A 3 25.66 19.99 -7.98
C LEU A 3 25.75 20.32 -6.49
N LEU A 4 24.97 21.29 -6.02
CA LEU A 4 24.88 21.67 -4.60
C LEU A 4 23.86 20.84 -3.84
N ASP A 5 23.05 20.06 -4.55
CA ASP A 5 22.04 19.18 -3.93
C ASP A 5 22.67 17.92 -3.32
N GLY A 6 21.87 17.18 -2.57
CA GLY A 6 22.28 15.92 -1.96
C GLY A 6 22.78 14.89 -2.99
N ASN A 7 23.69 14.05 -2.57
CA ASN A 7 24.27 13.00 -3.40
C ASN A 7 23.69 11.63 -3.01
N SER A 8 22.97 11.00 -3.95
CA SER A 8 22.33 9.68 -3.74
C SER A 8 23.32 8.56 -3.36
N LYS A 9 24.59 8.67 -3.75
CA LYS A 9 25.63 7.70 -3.38
C LYS A 9 26.09 7.82 -1.91
N GLN A 10 25.80 8.93 -1.26
CA GLN A 10 26.13 9.21 0.13
C GLN A 10 24.87 9.24 1.03
N ASN A 11 23.72 8.94 0.46
CA ASN A 11 22.46 8.93 1.18
C ASN A 11 22.39 7.74 2.13
N LEU A 12 22.25 8.01 3.42
CA LEU A 12 22.09 7.01 4.49
C LEU A 12 20.64 6.89 4.96
N ALA A 13 19.75 7.78 4.48
CA ALA A 13 18.36 7.79 4.88
C ALA A 13 17.49 7.01 3.87
N THR A 14 16.58 6.21 4.39
CA THR A 14 15.73 5.30 3.59
C THR A 14 14.58 5.99 2.85
N PHE A 15 14.34 7.26 3.13
CA PHE A 15 13.28 8.08 2.53
C PHE A 15 13.78 9.07 1.48
N CYS A 16 15.07 9.04 1.17
CA CYS A 16 15.68 9.84 0.12
C CYS A 16 16.01 8.99 -1.11
N GLN A 17 16.36 9.64 -2.21
CA GLN A 17 16.81 8.96 -3.42
C GLN A 17 18.00 8.05 -3.13
N THR A 18 17.92 6.79 -3.55
CA THR A 18 18.99 5.79 -3.46
C THR A 18 19.85 5.77 -4.71
N TYR A 19 20.95 5.02 -4.66
CA TYR A 19 21.81 4.81 -5.83
C TYR A 19 21.02 4.21 -7.00
N GLN A 20 21.26 4.73 -8.20
CA GLN A 20 20.69 4.25 -9.46
C GLN A 20 21.79 3.63 -10.34
N ALA A 21 21.56 2.41 -10.82
CA ALA A 21 22.42 1.80 -11.82
C ALA A 21 22.33 2.56 -13.16
N GLN A 22 23.42 2.60 -13.91
CA GLN A 22 23.45 3.26 -15.23
C GLN A 22 22.40 2.67 -16.17
N SER A 23 22.24 1.36 -16.20
CA SER A 23 21.22 0.67 -17.01
C SER A 23 19.78 1.08 -16.67
N ALA A 24 19.48 1.35 -15.38
CA ALA A 24 18.16 1.84 -14.98
C ALA A 24 17.89 3.24 -15.51
N MET A 25 18.90 4.12 -15.53
CA MET A 25 18.80 5.46 -16.10
C MET A 25 18.59 5.42 -17.61
N GLU A 26 19.27 4.52 -18.31
CA GLU A 26 19.09 4.31 -19.75
C GLU A 26 17.68 3.81 -20.09
N LEU A 27 17.15 2.83 -19.34
CA LEU A 27 15.79 2.34 -19.50
C LEU A 27 14.74 3.43 -19.19
N MET A 28 14.97 4.24 -18.16
CA MET A 28 14.09 5.37 -17.83
C MET A 28 14.00 6.36 -18.99
N SER A 29 15.15 6.64 -19.66
CA SER A 29 15.18 7.53 -20.83
C SER A 29 14.36 6.97 -22.00
N LEU A 30 14.30 5.66 -22.19
CA LEU A 30 13.49 5.02 -23.22
C LEU A 30 11.99 5.03 -22.90
N GLY A 31 11.64 5.11 -21.61
CA GLY A 31 10.26 5.10 -21.15
C GLY A 31 9.62 6.48 -20.97
N VAL A 32 10.39 7.57 -21.12
CA VAL A 32 9.95 8.92 -20.73
C VAL A 32 8.74 9.44 -21.53
N ASP A 33 8.52 8.94 -22.74
CA ASP A 33 7.42 9.31 -23.65
C ASP A 33 6.25 8.30 -23.61
N LYS A 34 6.26 7.31 -22.72
CA LYS A 34 5.20 6.28 -22.60
C LYS A 34 4.12 6.71 -21.61
N ASN A 35 2.87 6.43 -21.95
CA ASN A 35 1.71 6.72 -21.11
C ASN A 35 1.10 5.42 -20.58
N LEU A 36 1.37 5.08 -19.32
CA LEU A 36 0.88 3.86 -18.67
C LEU A 36 -0.66 3.78 -18.58
N ILE A 37 -1.35 4.91 -18.56
CA ILE A 37 -2.82 4.94 -18.42
C ILE A 37 -3.52 4.44 -19.68
N ASP A 38 -2.95 4.70 -20.85
CA ASP A 38 -3.49 4.20 -22.10
C ASP A 38 -2.92 2.81 -22.42
N LYS A 39 -3.57 1.81 -21.88
CA LYS A 39 -3.12 0.41 -22.00
C LYS A 39 -3.29 -0.15 -23.40
N ASP A 40 -4.19 0.41 -24.19
CA ASP A 40 -4.44 -0.01 -25.57
C ASP A 40 -3.31 0.48 -26.49
N GLU A 41 -2.86 1.70 -26.31
CA GLU A 41 -1.76 2.26 -27.09
C GLU A 41 -0.38 1.84 -26.56
N TYR A 42 -0.25 1.62 -25.24
CA TYR A 42 1.00 1.23 -24.57
C TYR A 42 0.93 -0.14 -23.89
N PRO A 43 0.57 -1.23 -24.60
CA PRO A 43 0.34 -2.54 -23.98
C PRO A 43 1.61 -3.13 -23.33
N GLN A 44 2.80 -2.82 -23.85
CA GLN A 44 4.06 -3.29 -23.25
C GLN A 44 4.36 -2.65 -21.91
N THR A 45 4.01 -1.38 -21.74
CA THR A 45 4.15 -0.67 -20.46
C THR A 45 3.17 -1.23 -19.43
N ALA A 46 1.93 -1.51 -19.85
CA ALA A 46 0.93 -2.15 -19.00
C ALA A 46 1.34 -3.58 -18.60
N GLU A 47 1.93 -4.34 -19.52
CA GLU A 47 2.45 -5.69 -19.23
C GLU A 47 3.62 -5.63 -18.22
N LEU A 48 4.53 -4.67 -18.35
CA LEU A 48 5.62 -4.49 -17.38
C LEU A 48 5.09 -4.17 -15.97
N GLU A 49 4.07 -3.34 -15.85
CA GLU A 49 3.41 -3.09 -14.57
C GLU A 49 2.82 -4.38 -13.99
N SER A 50 2.04 -5.12 -14.77
CA SER A 50 1.42 -6.38 -14.35
C SER A 50 2.45 -7.41 -13.88
N ARG A 51 3.59 -7.51 -14.57
CA ARG A 51 4.69 -8.39 -14.16
C ARG A 51 5.32 -7.95 -12.84
N CYS A 52 5.52 -6.65 -12.63
CA CYS A 52 6.02 -6.14 -11.36
C CYS A 52 5.05 -6.43 -10.20
N VAL A 53 3.75 -6.23 -10.42
CA VAL A 53 2.72 -6.56 -9.43
C VAL A 53 2.73 -8.05 -9.11
N SER A 54 2.85 -8.92 -10.12
CA SER A 54 2.94 -10.38 -9.93
C SER A 54 4.19 -10.77 -9.13
N MET A 55 5.36 -10.21 -9.44
CA MET A 55 6.61 -10.46 -8.70
C MET A 55 6.49 -10.07 -7.23
N MET A 56 5.84 -8.93 -6.94
CA MET A 56 5.62 -8.51 -5.56
C MET A 56 4.57 -9.35 -4.85
N ALA A 57 3.52 -9.79 -5.54
CA ALA A 57 2.53 -10.71 -4.99
C ALA A 57 3.18 -12.03 -4.56
N ASP A 58 4.06 -12.58 -5.40
CA ASP A 58 4.84 -13.78 -5.07
C ASP A 58 5.76 -13.51 -3.87
N LEU A 59 6.49 -12.37 -3.88
CA LEU A 59 7.42 -12.00 -2.82
C LEU A 59 6.74 -11.83 -1.45
N TRP A 60 5.50 -11.31 -1.45
CA TRP A 60 4.69 -11.08 -0.25
C TRP A 60 3.65 -12.18 0.00
N ASN A 61 3.78 -13.33 -0.67
CA ASN A 61 2.98 -14.53 -0.46
C ASN A 61 1.47 -14.30 -0.62
N ALA A 62 1.04 -13.59 -1.66
CA ALA A 62 -0.37 -13.43 -1.98
C ALA A 62 -1.02 -14.80 -2.31
N PRO A 63 -2.23 -15.10 -1.79
CA PRO A 63 -2.81 -16.45 -1.90
C PRO A 63 -3.42 -16.78 -3.26
N GLY A 64 -3.49 -15.83 -4.18
CA GLY A 64 -4.18 -15.99 -5.47
C GLY A 64 -3.61 -15.10 -6.55
N ALA A 65 -4.43 -14.74 -7.54
CA ALA A 65 -4.06 -13.81 -8.58
C ALA A 65 -3.62 -12.46 -7.99
N ALA A 66 -2.54 -11.90 -8.54
CA ALA A 66 -2.01 -10.63 -8.11
C ALA A 66 -3.01 -9.49 -8.39
N VAL A 67 -3.34 -8.71 -7.36
CA VAL A 67 -4.20 -7.52 -7.45
C VAL A 67 -3.41 -6.33 -6.94
N GLY A 68 -3.14 -5.36 -7.78
CA GLY A 68 -2.34 -4.21 -7.39
C GLY A 68 -2.07 -3.27 -8.55
N CYS A 69 -1.41 -2.16 -8.25
CA CYS A 69 -0.96 -1.20 -9.25
C CYS A 69 0.28 -0.44 -8.79
N SER A 70 0.95 0.18 -9.75
CA SER A 70 1.94 1.21 -9.50
C SER A 70 1.26 2.53 -9.12
N THR A 71 2.01 3.41 -8.47
CA THR A 71 1.59 4.75 -8.06
C THR A 71 2.79 5.70 -8.18
N ILE A 72 2.55 7.01 -8.08
CA ILE A 72 3.63 8.00 -8.10
C ILE A 72 4.50 8.01 -6.84
N GLY A 73 4.19 7.16 -5.87
CA GLY A 73 4.94 7.00 -4.62
C GLY A 73 4.12 6.30 -3.56
N SER A 74 4.77 5.85 -2.48
CA SER A 74 4.08 5.11 -1.40
C SER A 74 3.00 5.94 -0.69
N SER A 75 3.03 7.26 -0.75
CA SER A 75 1.97 8.10 -0.17
C SER A 75 0.64 7.88 -0.89
N GLU A 76 0.64 7.84 -2.22
CA GLU A 76 -0.56 7.49 -3.00
C GLU A 76 -0.94 6.03 -2.79
N ALA A 77 0.03 5.13 -2.81
CA ALA A 77 -0.18 3.70 -2.55
C ALA A 77 -0.87 3.45 -1.19
N ALA A 78 -0.40 4.11 -0.13
CA ALA A 78 -1.02 4.07 1.20
C ALA A 78 -2.47 4.61 1.18
N MET A 79 -2.69 5.73 0.48
CA MET A 79 -4.02 6.31 0.33
C MET A 79 -5.00 5.39 -0.40
N LEU A 80 -4.56 4.74 -1.47
CA LEU A 80 -5.40 3.77 -2.21
C LEU A 80 -5.74 2.55 -1.34
N GLY A 81 -4.78 2.01 -0.59
CA GLY A 81 -5.02 0.94 0.38
C GLY A 81 -6.03 1.35 1.46
N GLY A 82 -5.86 2.55 2.00
CA GLY A 82 -6.76 3.12 2.99
C GLY A 82 -8.16 3.39 2.45
N MET A 83 -8.27 3.89 1.21
CA MET A 83 -9.58 4.09 0.55
C MET A 83 -10.31 2.78 0.35
N ALA A 84 -9.64 1.74 -0.15
CA ALA A 84 -10.25 0.43 -0.32
C ALA A 84 -10.79 -0.11 1.01
N ALA A 85 -10.03 0.01 2.10
CA ALA A 85 -10.47 -0.38 3.44
C ALA A 85 -11.69 0.43 3.91
N LYS A 86 -11.71 1.76 3.71
CA LYS A 86 -12.84 2.63 4.06
C LYS A 86 -14.10 2.23 3.29
N TRP A 87 -14.02 2.00 1.98
CA TRP A 87 -15.17 1.60 1.16
C TRP A 87 -15.72 0.24 1.57
N ARG A 88 -14.86 -0.74 1.87
CA ARG A 88 -15.27 -2.05 2.40
C ARG A 88 -15.97 -1.94 3.76
N TRP A 89 -15.41 -1.17 4.69
CA TRP A 89 -16.03 -0.90 5.98
C TRP A 89 -17.39 -0.24 5.79
N ARG A 90 -17.49 0.80 4.97
CA ARG A 90 -18.72 1.51 4.65
C ARG A 90 -19.79 0.56 4.10
N LYS A 91 -19.45 -0.23 3.08
CA LYS A 91 -20.37 -1.19 2.45
C LYS A 91 -20.90 -2.21 3.46
N ARG A 92 -20.06 -2.73 4.35
CA ARG A 92 -20.49 -3.65 5.43
C ARG A 92 -21.46 -2.98 6.38
N ARG A 93 -21.22 -1.75 6.81
CA ARG A 93 -22.08 -1.02 7.74
C ARG A 93 -23.42 -0.64 7.09
N GLU A 94 -23.40 -0.17 5.86
CA GLU A 94 -24.62 0.13 5.09
C GLU A 94 -25.49 -1.12 4.91
N ALA A 95 -24.90 -2.26 4.58
CA ALA A 95 -25.61 -3.54 4.48
C ALA A 95 -26.24 -3.99 5.80
N ALA A 96 -25.65 -3.60 6.92
CA ALA A 96 -26.16 -3.86 8.26
C ALA A 96 -27.12 -2.76 8.80
N GLY A 97 -27.40 -1.70 8.01
CA GLY A 97 -28.22 -0.57 8.42
C GLY A 97 -27.57 0.32 9.50
N LEU A 98 -26.24 0.30 9.59
CA LEU A 98 -25.48 1.06 10.58
C LEU A 98 -24.91 2.36 9.99
N SER A 99 -24.71 3.38 10.84
CA SER A 99 -24.09 4.66 10.43
C SER A 99 -22.66 4.47 9.95
N THR A 100 -22.26 5.32 8.98
CA THR A 100 -20.90 5.41 8.41
C THR A 100 -20.23 6.75 8.69
N ASP A 101 -20.73 7.53 9.67
CA ASP A 101 -20.38 8.95 9.85
C ASP A 101 -19.05 9.18 10.56
N LYS A 102 -18.53 8.20 11.30
CA LYS A 102 -17.36 8.36 12.16
C LYS A 102 -16.31 7.27 11.93
N PRO A 103 -15.77 7.13 10.71
CA PRO A 103 -14.69 6.18 10.47
C PRO A 103 -13.43 6.59 11.25
N ASN A 104 -12.74 5.61 11.82
CA ASN A 104 -11.45 5.82 12.43
C ASN A 104 -10.41 4.82 11.93
N MET A 105 -9.14 5.15 12.11
CA MET A 105 -8.00 4.26 11.88
C MET A 105 -7.09 4.23 13.10
N VAL A 106 -6.46 3.09 13.35
CA VAL A 106 -5.50 2.92 14.44
C VAL A 106 -4.12 2.67 13.85
N CYS A 107 -3.12 3.36 14.35
CA CYS A 107 -1.73 3.22 13.90
C CYS A 107 -0.75 3.57 15.03
N GLY A 108 0.50 3.16 14.87
CA GLY A 108 1.61 3.66 15.66
C GLY A 108 2.16 4.97 15.11
N SER A 109 3.46 5.19 15.27
CA SER A 109 4.16 6.34 14.72
C SER A 109 4.36 6.19 13.21
N VAL A 110 3.49 6.80 12.44
CA VAL A 110 3.42 6.69 10.99
C VAL A 110 3.98 7.90 10.25
N GLN A 111 4.26 7.72 8.97
CA GLN A 111 4.66 8.79 8.08
C GLN A 111 3.48 9.75 7.81
N ILE A 112 3.79 11.02 7.49
CA ILE A 112 2.81 12.10 7.29
C ILE A 112 1.71 11.79 6.26
N CYS A 113 1.92 10.84 5.34
CA CYS A 113 0.92 10.44 4.36
C CYS A 113 -0.37 9.95 5.03
N TRP A 114 -0.28 9.27 6.17
CA TRP A 114 -1.44 8.81 6.92
C TRP A 114 -2.22 9.95 7.58
N LYS A 115 -1.51 11.00 8.07
CA LYS A 115 -2.16 12.23 8.55
C LYS A 115 -2.88 12.97 7.43
N LYS A 116 -2.30 12.97 6.21
CA LYS A 116 -2.98 13.51 5.02
C LYS A 116 -4.19 12.68 4.64
N PHE A 117 -4.05 11.34 4.61
CA PHE A 117 -5.16 10.43 4.34
C PHE A 117 -6.32 10.69 5.30
N ALA A 118 -6.07 10.67 6.61
CA ALA A 118 -7.09 10.91 7.63
C ALA A 118 -7.81 12.24 7.41
N ARG A 119 -7.06 13.32 7.12
CA ARG A 119 -7.63 14.65 6.88
C ARG A 119 -8.42 14.75 5.57
N TYR A 120 -7.92 14.16 4.47
CA TYR A 120 -8.56 14.28 3.16
C TYR A 120 -9.88 13.52 3.09
N TRP A 121 -10.00 12.42 3.83
CA TRP A 121 -11.18 11.56 3.82
C TRP A 121 -11.99 11.59 5.11
N ASP A 122 -11.77 12.59 5.95
CA ASP A 122 -12.51 12.82 7.20
C ASP A 122 -12.57 11.57 8.09
N ILE A 123 -11.38 11.06 8.42
CA ILE A 123 -11.17 9.87 9.25
C ILE A 123 -10.52 10.29 10.56
N GLU A 124 -11.07 9.86 11.69
CA GLU A 124 -10.41 10.00 12.99
C GLU A 124 -9.13 9.15 13.01
N MET A 125 -7.99 9.78 13.24
CA MET A 125 -6.71 9.07 13.37
C MET A 125 -6.40 8.84 14.84
N ARG A 126 -6.37 7.60 15.26
CA ARG A 126 -5.96 7.16 16.59
C ARG A 126 -4.50 6.73 16.55
N GLU A 127 -3.62 7.72 16.67
CA GLU A 127 -2.16 7.51 16.71
C GLU A 127 -1.73 7.11 18.11
N LEU A 128 -1.20 5.90 18.24
CA LEU A 128 -0.68 5.36 19.49
C LEU A 128 0.77 5.83 19.65
N GLU A 129 0.98 6.80 20.53
CA GLU A 129 2.29 7.41 20.76
C GLU A 129 3.33 6.41 21.24
N MET A 130 4.60 6.60 20.84
CA MET A 130 5.72 5.85 21.40
C MET A 130 5.87 6.16 22.90
N LEU A 131 6.11 5.13 23.68
CA LEU A 131 6.37 5.26 25.10
C LEU A 131 7.85 4.98 25.40
N THR A 132 8.34 5.48 26.55
CA THR A 132 9.70 5.20 27.01
C THR A 132 9.89 3.68 27.16
N GLY A 133 10.79 3.09 26.36
CA GLY A 133 11.03 1.66 26.34
C GLY A 133 10.11 0.85 25.44
N GLU A 134 9.09 1.46 24.81
CA GLU A 134 8.18 0.84 23.86
C GLU A 134 8.10 1.71 22.59
N LEU A 135 8.96 1.39 21.61
CA LEU A 135 9.07 2.14 20.37
C LEU A 135 8.09 1.68 19.29
N CYS A 136 7.64 0.43 19.37
CA CYS A 136 6.62 -0.16 18.50
C CYS A 136 5.30 -0.34 19.27
N VAL A 137 4.20 -0.34 18.55
CA VAL A 137 2.88 -0.49 19.15
C VAL A 137 2.68 -1.94 19.61
N SER A 138 2.22 -2.12 20.86
CA SER A 138 1.85 -3.43 21.36
C SER A 138 0.43 -3.83 20.93
N PRO A 139 0.15 -5.16 20.79
CA PRO A 139 -1.17 -5.66 20.46
C PRO A 139 -2.26 -5.22 21.46
N GLU A 140 -1.93 -5.12 22.74
CA GLU A 140 -2.86 -4.71 23.81
C GLU A 140 -3.36 -3.29 23.58
N ARG A 141 -2.45 -2.36 23.24
CA ARG A 141 -2.81 -0.97 22.96
C ARG A 141 -3.64 -0.84 21.68
N VAL A 142 -3.37 -1.69 20.69
CA VAL A 142 -4.23 -1.75 19.49
C VAL A 142 -5.64 -2.18 19.87
N LEU A 143 -5.80 -3.22 20.71
CA LEU A 143 -7.12 -3.71 21.14
C LEU A 143 -7.91 -2.67 21.93
N GLU A 144 -7.23 -1.83 22.73
CA GLU A 144 -7.87 -0.73 23.47
C GLU A 144 -8.37 0.41 22.57
N ALA A 145 -7.74 0.56 21.41
CA ALA A 145 -8.02 1.67 20.49
C ALA A 145 -9.02 1.34 19.38
N VAL A 146 -9.25 0.06 19.07
CA VAL A 146 -10.18 -0.33 17.99
C VAL A 146 -11.62 -0.40 18.49
N ASP A 147 -12.54 -0.04 17.60
CA ASP A 147 -13.99 -0.16 17.81
C ASP A 147 -14.72 -0.51 16.49
N GLU A 148 -16.04 -0.50 16.51
CA GLU A 148 -16.89 -0.79 15.33
C GLU A 148 -16.75 0.23 14.20
N ASN A 149 -16.16 1.38 14.46
CA ASN A 149 -15.88 2.42 13.46
C ASN A 149 -14.46 2.34 12.90
N THR A 150 -13.66 1.41 13.39
CA THR A 150 -12.28 1.22 12.90
C THR A 150 -12.29 0.56 11.53
N ILE A 151 -11.79 1.28 10.53
CA ILE A 151 -11.72 0.81 9.14
C ILE A 151 -10.55 -0.14 8.93
N PHE A 152 -9.45 0.07 9.63
CA PHE A 152 -8.25 -0.78 9.62
C PHE A 152 -7.24 -0.37 10.70
N VAL A 153 -6.28 -1.26 10.96
CA VAL A 153 -5.05 -0.98 11.71
C VAL A 153 -3.90 -0.87 10.72
N VAL A 154 -2.98 0.08 10.95
CA VAL A 154 -1.79 0.30 10.09
C VAL A 154 -0.51 0.08 10.89
N PRO A 155 -0.03 -1.15 11.01
CA PRO A 155 1.33 -1.38 11.47
C PRO A 155 2.34 -1.04 10.36
N THR A 156 3.53 -0.58 10.77
CA THR A 156 4.59 -0.14 9.87
C THR A 156 5.75 -1.15 9.86
N LEU A 157 6.09 -1.65 8.69
CA LEU A 157 7.28 -2.47 8.47
C LEU A 157 8.46 -1.58 8.11
N GLY A 158 9.15 -1.08 9.13
CA GLY A 158 10.23 -0.09 9.01
C GLY A 158 9.77 1.32 9.32
N VAL A 159 9.50 1.59 10.60
CA VAL A 159 9.07 2.89 11.10
C VAL A 159 10.08 3.98 10.75
N THR A 160 9.63 5.09 10.18
CA THR A 160 10.48 6.17 9.65
C THR A 160 11.47 6.74 10.67
N TYR A 161 11.07 6.80 11.94
CA TYR A 161 11.87 7.44 12.99
C TYR A 161 13.02 6.61 13.57
N HIS A 162 12.90 5.27 13.52
CA HIS A 162 13.86 4.37 14.16
C HIS A 162 14.14 3.08 13.39
N GLY A 163 13.42 2.82 12.29
CA GLY A 163 13.64 1.68 11.40
C GLY A 163 13.17 0.32 11.92
N LEU A 164 12.62 0.24 13.13
CA LEU A 164 12.12 -1.03 13.67
C LEU A 164 10.88 -1.51 12.91
N TYR A 165 10.64 -2.79 12.96
CA TYR A 165 9.47 -3.45 12.41
C TYR A 165 8.46 -3.71 13.52
N GLU A 166 7.22 -3.25 13.34
CA GLU A 166 6.12 -3.58 14.26
C GLU A 166 5.73 -5.05 14.12
N ASP A 167 5.33 -5.67 15.23
CA ASP A 167 4.96 -7.11 15.26
C ASP A 167 3.56 -7.34 14.72
N ILE A 168 3.47 -7.43 13.38
CA ILE A 168 2.21 -7.55 12.64
C ILE A 168 1.53 -8.89 12.94
N GLU A 169 2.31 -9.96 13.17
CA GLU A 169 1.77 -11.27 13.50
C GLU A 169 1.03 -11.26 14.85
N SER A 170 1.64 -10.67 15.86
CA SER A 170 1.01 -10.55 17.20
C SER A 170 -0.22 -9.65 17.18
N ILE A 171 -0.16 -8.53 16.45
CA ILE A 171 -1.33 -7.65 16.22
C ILE A 171 -2.46 -8.43 15.53
N SER A 172 -2.15 -9.20 14.48
CA SER A 172 -3.13 -10.01 13.76
C SER A 172 -3.80 -11.03 14.68
N LYS A 173 -3.00 -11.78 15.46
CA LYS A 173 -3.52 -12.78 16.44
C LYS A 173 -4.40 -12.13 17.51
N ALA A 174 -4.04 -10.96 18.00
CA ALA A 174 -4.84 -10.23 18.99
C ALA A 174 -6.20 -9.81 18.42
N LEU A 175 -6.22 -9.28 17.17
CA LEU A 175 -7.45 -8.92 16.46
C LEU A 175 -8.30 -10.16 16.12
N ASP A 176 -7.69 -11.31 15.80
CA ASP A 176 -8.41 -12.59 15.62
C ASP A 176 -9.11 -13.01 16.92
N GLY A 177 -8.41 -12.89 18.04
CA GLY A 177 -8.99 -13.14 19.37
C GLY A 177 -10.11 -12.16 19.73
N LEU A 178 -10.01 -10.89 19.32
CA LEU A 178 -11.09 -9.91 19.49
C LEU A 178 -12.32 -10.28 18.67
N GLN A 179 -12.13 -10.61 17.38
CA GLN A 179 -13.21 -11.02 16.50
C GLN A 179 -13.94 -12.27 17.02
N ALA A 180 -13.20 -13.27 17.50
CA ALA A 180 -13.79 -14.48 18.06
C ALA A 180 -14.68 -14.21 19.30
N ARG A 181 -14.34 -13.20 20.09
CA ARG A 181 -15.09 -12.83 21.30
C ARG A 181 -16.26 -11.88 21.05
N THR A 182 -16.12 -10.97 20.10
CA THR A 182 -17.04 -9.83 19.93
C THR A 182 -17.71 -9.77 18.55
N GLY A 183 -17.23 -10.53 17.58
CA GLY A 183 -17.64 -10.43 16.18
C GLY A 183 -17.03 -9.24 15.43
N LEU A 184 -16.24 -8.38 16.08
CA LEU A 184 -15.62 -7.20 15.47
C LEU A 184 -14.47 -7.62 14.57
N ASP A 185 -14.66 -7.46 13.26
CA ASP A 185 -13.66 -7.74 12.23
C ASP A 185 -12.94 -6.45 11.79
N VAL A 186 -11.69 -6.28 12.22
CA VAL A 186 -10.83 -5.15 11.88
C VAL A 186 -9.66 -5.65 11.01
N PRO A 187 -9.55 -5.24 9.74
CA PRO A 187 -8.47 -5.65 8.84
C PRO A 187 -7.16 -4.90 9.15
N ILE A 188 -6.07 -5.39 8.58
CA ILE A 188 -4.75 -4.77 8.62
C ILE A 188 -4.36 -4.29 7.21
N HIS A 189 -3.83 -3.07 7.13
CA HIS A 189 -3.03 -2.58 6.02
C HIS A 189 -1.58 -2.43 6.50
N VAL A 190 -0.64 -3.07 5.83
CA VAL A 190 0.78 -2.97 6.20
C VAL A 190 1.44 -1.84 5.44
N ASP A 191 1.90 -0.82 6.16
CA ASP A 191 2.79 0.20 5.58
C ASP A 191 4.22 -0.36 5.52
N ALA A 192 4.54 -0.97 4.39
CA ALA A 192 5.85 -1.53 4.10
C ALA A 192 6.69 -0.62 3.19
N ALA A 193 6.49 0.71 3.27
CA ALA A 193 7.16 1.67 2.42
C ALA A 193 8.69 1.49 2.39
N SER A 194 9.29 1.13 3.51
CA SER A 194 10.72 0.82 3.62
C SER A 194 10.98 -0.69 3.63
N GLY A 195 10.27 -1.43 4.47
CA GLY A 195 10.54 -2.84 4.75
C GLY A 195 10.11 -3.80 3.66
N GLY A 196 9.15 -3.44 2.79
CA GLY A 196 8.58 -4.35 1.81
C GLY A 196 9.58 -4.94 0.81
N PHE A 197 10.61 -4.18 0.47
CA PHE A 197 11.72 -4.65 -0.38
C PHE A 197 12.99 -5.04 0.40
N LEU A 198 13.02 -4.80 1.72
CA LEU A 198 14.17 -5.11 2.55
C LEU A 198 13.96 -6.39 3.37
N ALA A 199 12.84 -6.49 4.06
CA ALA A 199 12.56 -7.59 4.99
C ALA A 199 12.63 -8.97 4.33
N PRO A 200 12.08 -9.23 3.13
CA PRO A 200 12.14 -10.54 2.51
C PRO A 200 13.57 -11.09 2.28
N PHE A 201 14.52 -10.18 2.09
CA PHE A 201 15.90 -10.55 1.76
C PHE A 201 16.87 -10.47 2.95
N CYS A 202 16.65 -9.51 3.85
CA CYS A 202 17.61 -9.18 4.92
C CYS A 202 17.14 -9.64 6.30
N ALA A 203 15.88 -10.00 6.47
CA ALA A 203 15.30 -10.39 7.74
C ALA A 203 14.32 -11.57 7.58
N PRO A 204 14.79 -12.74 7.08
CA PRO A 204 13.93 -13.89 6.80
C PRO A 204 13.29 -14.51 8.06
N ASP A 205 13.90 -14.27 9.23
CA ASP A 205 13.44 -14.80 10.52
C ASP A 205 12.42 -13.89 11.23
N LEU A 206 11.97 -12.82 10.58
CA LEU A 206 10.91 -11.98 11.13
C LEU A 206 9.61 -12.78 11.33
N PRO A 207 8.81 -12.44 12.37
CA PRO A 207 7.43 -12.87 12.44
C PRO A 207 6.68 -12.57 11.13
N LEU A 208 5.59 -13.29 10.88
CA LEU A 208 4.79 -13.07 9.67
C LEU A 208 4.27 -11.63 9.61
N TRP A 209 4.36 -11.03 8.43
CA TRP A 209 3.94 -9.64 8.24
C TRP A 209 3.16 -9.42 6.94
N ASP A 210 3.18 -10.39 6.04
CA ASP A 210 2.67 -10.32 4.68
C ASP A 210 1.31 -11.03 4.51
N PHE A 211 0.93 -11.31 3.28
CA PHE A 211 -0.36 -11.94 2.95
C PHE A 211 -0.53 -13.37 3.47
N ARG A 212 0.46 -13.99 4.11
CA ARG A 212 0.25 -15.23 4.88
C ARG A 212 -0.65 -15.02 6.09
N LEU A 213 -0.75 -13.79 6.59
CA LEU A 213 -1.73 -13.40 7.60
C LEU A 213 -3.04 -13.02 6.90
N GLU A 214 -4.12 -13.75 7.14
CA GLU A 214 -5.41 -13.53 6.48
C GLU A 214 -5.99 -12.13 6.71
N ARG A 215 -5.67 -11.54 7.86
CA ARG A 215 -6.11 -10.21 8.25
C ARG A 215 -5.39 -9.08 7.50
N VAL A 216 -4.23 -9.34 6.93
CA VAL A 216 -3.54 -8.40 6.04
C VAL A 216 -4.27 -8.36 4.71
N LYS A 217 -4.97 -7.24 4.45
CA LYS A 217 -5.81 -7.05 3.26
C LYS A 217 -5.13 -6.24 2.18
N SER A 218 -4.15 -5.42 2.56
CA SER A 218 -3.35 -4.65 1.60
C SER A 218 -1.97 -4.31 2.16
N ILE A 219 -1.02 -4.10 1.25
CA ILE A 219 0.37 -3.75 1.55
C ILE A 219 0.79 -2.66 0.58
N ASN A 220 1.45 -1.60 1.06
CA ASN A 220 2.11 -0.63 0.19
C ASN A 220 3.62 -0.65 0.35
N ALA A 221 4.35 -0.28 -0.71
CA ALA A 221 5.80 -0.11 -0.66
C ALA A 221 6.27 1.06 -1.53
N SER A 222 7.45 1.63 -1.19
CA SER A 222 8.15 2.62 -2.01
C SER A 222 9.15 1.94 -2.92
N GLY A 223 8.96 2.01 -4.24
CA GLY A 223 9.93 1.47 -5.18
C GLY A 223 11.27 2.21 -5.15
N HIS A 224 11.25 3.52 -4.86
CA HIS A 224 12.46 4.37 -4.84
C HIS A 224 13.31 4.27 -3.56
N LYS A 225 12.84 3.55 -2.53
CA LYS A 225 13.63 3.27 -1.32
C LYS A 225 14.47 2.01 -1.57
N PHE A 226 14.21 0.93 -0.87
CA PHE A 226 14.96 -0.33 -1.03
C PHE A 226 14.59 -1.14 -2.29
N GLY A 227 13.56 -0.73 -3.05
CA GLY A 227 13.31 -1.25 -4.39
C GLY A 227 14.28 -0.73 -5.45
N LEU A 228 15.14 0.25 -5.11
CA LEU A 228 16.20 0.83 -5.94
C LEU A 228 15.72 1.38 -7.29
N ALA A 229 14.44 1.74 -7.39
CA ALA A 229 13.89 2.37 -8.57
C ALA A 229 14.11 3.90 -8.53
N PRO A 230 14.09 4.60 -9.67
CA PRO A 230 14.03 6.05 -9.71
C PRO A 230 12.86 6.61 -8.92
N LEU A 231 12.96 7.87 -8.48
CA LEU A 231 11.85 8.57 -7.79
C LEU A 231 10.58 8.59 -8.66
N GLY A 232 9.43 8.57 -7.98
CA GLY A 232 8.14 8.62 -8.64
C GLY A 232 7.50 7.25 -8.83
N VAL A 233 7.88 6.24 -8.03
CA VAL A 233 7.21 4.94 -8.03
C VAL A 233 6.92 4.44 -6.62
N GLY A 234 5.68 4.05 -6.40
CA GLY A 234 5.20 3.28 -5.27
C GLY A 234 4.33 2.13 -5.75
N TRP A 235 3.98 1.25 -4.86
CA TRP A 235 3.18 0.06 -5.15
C TRP A 235 2.16 -0.16 -4.06
N VAL A 236 0.96 -0.55 -4.45
CA VAL A 236 -0.06 -1.10 -3.55
C VAL A 236 -0.57 -2.41 -4.10
N LEU A 237 -0.62 -3.40 -3.23
CA LEU A 237 -1.22 -4.70 -3.52
C LEU A 237 -2.34 -4.98 -2.52
N TRP A 238 -3.40 -5.62 -3.01
CA TRP A 238 -4.48 -6.17 -2.21
C TRP A 238 -4.37 -7.69 -2.19
N ARG A 239 -4.81 -8.29 -1.10
CA ARG A 239 -4.76 -9.75 -0.90
C ARG A 239 -5.57 -10.50 -1.97
N SER A 240 -6.72 -9.94 -2.35
CA SER A 240 -7.62 -10.51 -3.33
C SER A 240 -8.42 -9.41 -4.03
N GLN A 241 -9.12 -9.76 -5.10
CA GLN A 241 -10.04 -8.85 -5.79
C GLN A 241 -11.16 -8.35 -4.88
N GLU A 242 -11.59 -9.14 -3.90
CA GLU A 242 -12.61 -8.75 -2.93
C GLU A 242 -12.15 -7.63 -1.98
N ASP A 243 -10.82 -7.47 -1.85
CA ASP A 243 -10.22 -6.43 -1.01
C ASP A 243 -10.10 -5.08 -1.72
N LEU A 244 -10.29 -5.05 -3.06
CA LEU A 244 -10.38 -3.84 -3.88
C LEU A 244 -11.82 -3.64 -4.36
N PRO A 245 -12.59 -2.72 -3.75
CA PRO A 245 -13.97 -2.43 -4.19
C PRO A 245 -14.06 -1.99 -5.64
N ASP A 246 -15.03 -2.54 -6.39
CA ASP A 246 -15.25 -2.22 -7.80
C ASP A 246 -15.51 -0.73 -8.03
N GLU A 247 -16.11 -0.05 -7.05
CA GLU A 247 -16.39 1.39 -7.08
C GLU A 247 -15.12 2.26 -7.15
N LEU A 248 -13.96 1.68 -6.85
CA LEU A 248 -12.65 2.35 -6.96
C LEU A 248 -11.89 1.97 -8.24
N VAL A 249 -12.45 1.10 -9.07
CA VAL A 249 -11.86 0.69 -10.34
C VAL A 249 -12.54 1.44 -11.48
N PHE A 250 -11.78 2.29 -12.15
CA PHE A 250 -12.29 3.07 -13.28
C PHE A 250 -11.76 2.49 -14.58
N HIS A 251 -12.68 2.12 -15.49
CA HIS A 251 -12.33 1.72 -16.85
C HIS A 251 -12.38 2.94 -17.75
N VAL A 252 -11.24 3.28 -18.34
CA VAL A 252 -11.11 4.42 -19.25
C VAL A 252 -10.90 3.89 -20.65
N THR A 253 -11.79 4.26 -21.57
CA THR A 253 -11.67 3.98 -23.00
C THR A 253 -11.33 5.25 -23.75
N TYR A 254 -10.10 5.34 -24.25
CA TYR A 254 -9.68 6.43 -25.11
C TYR A 254 -9.90 6.06 -26.57
N CYS A 255 -11.08 6.40 -27.13
CA CYS A 255 -11.37 6.46 -28.57
C CYS A 255 -11.23 5.17 -29.45
N LEU A 256 -10.63 4.08 -29.00
CA LEU A 256 -10.41 2.89 -29.85
C LEU A 256 -11.69 2.14 -30.19
N LEU A 257 -12.75 2.25 -29.40
CA LEU A 257 -14.06 1.68 -29.72
C LEU A 257 -14.72 2.36 -30.94
N TYR A 258 -14.41 3.64 -31.19
CA TYR A 258 -14.94 4.37 -32.36
C TYR A 258 -14.19 4.06 -33.66
N THR A 259 -12.93 3.61 -33.58
CA THR A 259 -12.15 3.27 -34.78
C THR A 259 -12.45 1.86 -35.30
N SER A 260 -12.85 0.91 -34.43
CA SER A 260 -13.27 -0.43 -34.86
C SER A 260 -14.63 -0.39 -35.57
N ASP A 261 -15.61 0.38 -35.07
CA ASP A 261 -16.92 0.54 -35.70
C ASP A 261 -16.83 1.28 -37.05
N ALA A 262 -15.97 2.31 -37.15
CA ALA A 262 -15.75 3.03 -38.40
C ALA A 262 -15.06 2.17 -39.48
N ALA A 263 -14.27 1.18 -39.12
CA ALA A 263 -13.65 0.27 -40.05
C ALA A 263 -14.60 -0.84 -40.53
N ASP A 264 -15.57 -1.24 -39.73
CA ASP A 264 -16.59 -2.23 -40.10
C ASP A 264 -17.72 -1.65 -40.97
N GLU A 265 -18.01 -0.34 -40.85
CA GLU A 265 -18.98 0.34 -41.73
C GLU A 265 -18.45 0.63 -43.16
N LEU A 266 -17.15 0.46 -43.40
CA LEU A 266 -16.52 0.65 -44.71
C LEU A 266 -16.25 -0.68 -45.46
N ARG A 267 -16.77 -1.80 -44.98
CA ARG A 267 -16.80 -3.10 -45.67
C ARG A 267 -18.20 -3.44 -46.10
#